data_29548d9c13b6cbffb5ca9fba3c984733
#
_entry.id   29548d9c13b6cbffb5ca9fba3c984733
#
_cell.length_a   1.000
_cell.length_b   1.000
_cell.length_c   1.000
_cell.angle_alpha   90.00
_cell.angle_beta   90.00
_cell.angle_gamma   90.00
#
_symmetry.space_group_name_H-M   'P 1'
#
loop_
_entity.id
_entity.type
_entity.pdbx_description
1 polymer ?
#
loop_
_entity_poly.entity_id
_entity_poly.type
_entity_poly.pdbx_seq_one_letter_code
_entity_poly.pdbx_strand_id
1 'polypeptide(L)' 'INRAQMVTMLWRAMGQSAAGSAANFTDVPADAYYAQAVAWAVENGITAGVGNGRFDPNSTCTRAQIATFLHRSYLSK' A
#
# COMPACT_ATOMS: atom_id res chain seq x y z
N ILE A 1 -4.56 0.90 13.44
CA ILE A 1 -3.63 1.10 12.30
C ILE A 1 -4.43 1.44 11.06
N ASN A 2 -4.00 2.43 10.31
CA ASN A 2 -4.66 2.80 9.06
C ASN A 2 -3.97 2.13 7.86
N ARG A 3 -4.60 2.30 6.68
CA ARG A 3 -4.09 1.66 5.46
C ARG A 3 -2.69 2.14 5.09
N ALA A 4 -2.41 3.43 5.26
CA ALA A 4 -1.09 3.98 4.99
C ALA A 4 -0.02 3.36 5.88
N GLN A 5 -0.33 3.21 7.17
CA GLN A 5 0.59 2.59 8.12
C GLN A 5 0.83 1.12 7.78
N MET A 6 -0.22 0.41 7.39
CA MET A 6 -0.11 -1.01 7.06
C MET A 6 0.79 -1.25 5.85
N VAL A 7 0.56 -0.53 4.74
CA VAL A 7 1.40 -0.73 3.56
C VAL A 7 2.84 -0.28 3.80
N THR A 8 3.04 0.75 4.62
CA THR A 8 4.38 1.21 4.96
C THR A 8 5.15 0.16 5.76
N MET A 9 4.47 -0.48 6.72
CA MET A 9 5.06 -1.57 7.49
C MET A 9 5.45 -2.74 6.59
N LEU A 10 4.56 -3.15 5.70
CA LEU A 10 4.85 -4.24 4.76
C LEU A 10 6.00 -3.89 3.84
N TRP A 11 6.02 -2.68 3.32
CA TRP A 11 7.08 -2.21 2.44
C TRP A 11 8.44 -2.26 3.12
N ARG A 12 8.51 -1.82 4.38
CA ARG A 12 9.75 -1.88 5.17
C ARG A 12 10.16 -3.31 5.45
N ALA A 13 9.20 -4.17 5.80
CA ALA A 13 9.48 -5.58 6.08
C ALA A 13 10.00 -6.31 4.84
N MET A 14 9.58 -5.88 3.65
CA MET A 14 9.97 -6.51 2.38
C MET A 14 11.22 -5.87 1.76
N GLY A 15 11.95 -5.05 2.50
CA GLY A 15 13.23 -4.50 2.07
C GLY A 15 13.18 -3.13 1.44
N GLN A 16 12.06 -2.44 1.51
CA GLN A 16 11.90 -1.06 1.02
C GLN A 16 12.24 -0.93 -0.47
N SER A 17 11.83 -1.89 -1.28
CA SER A 17 12.10 -1.88 -2.71
C SER A 17 11.51 -0.63 -3.37
N ALA A 18 12.25 -0.04 -4.29
CA ALA A 18 11.76 1.11 -5.05
C ALA A 18 10.64 0.67 -5.99
N ALA A 19 9.57 1.48 -6.06
CA ALA A 19 8.50 1.24 -7.02
C ALA A 19 8.93 1.71 -8.40
N GLY A 20 8.50 1.01 -9.43
CA GLY A 20 8.83 1.37 -10.82
C GLY A 20 8.10 2.61 -11.30
N SER A 21 6.95 2.92 -10.73
CA SER A 21 6.17 4.10 -11.07
C SER A 21 5.39 4.58 -9.86
N ALA A 22 5.03 5.88 -9.85
CA ALA A 22 4.22 6.44 -8.79
C ALA A 22 2.78 5.94 -8.91
N ALA A 23 2.13 5.74 -7.77
CA ALA A 23 0.70 5.42 -7.75
C ALA A 23 -0.12 6.65 -8.10
N ASN A 24 -1.15 6.47 -8.91
CA ASN A 24 -2.00 7.57 -9.39
C ASN A 24 -3.26 7.69 -8.56
N PHE A 25 -3.11 7.84 -7.25
CA PHE A 25 -4.24 8.06 -6.36
C PHE A 25 -4.36 9.53 -6.01
N THR A 26 -5.59 10.05 -6.09
CA THR A 26 -5.84 11.47 -5.84
C THR A 26 -5.60 11.84 -4.38
N ASP A 27 -5.69 10.89 -3.46
CA ASP A 27 -5.54 11.11 -2.03
C ASP A 27 -4.17 10.67 -1.50
N VAL A 28 -3.20 10.40 -2.39
CA VAL A 28 -1.83 10.03 -2.01
C VAL A 28 -0.88 11.08 -2.61
N PRO A 29 -0.47 12.09 -1.82
CA PRO A 29 0.50 13.07 -2.31
C PRO A 29 1.85 12.42 -2.59
N ALA A 30 2.55 12.90 -3.61
CA ALA A 30 3.84 12.33 -4.01
C ALA A 30 4.90 12.44 -2.91
N ASP A 31 4.77 13.42 -2.01
CA ASP A 31 5.72 13.66 -0.93
C ASP A 31 5.30 13.01 0.40
N ALA A 32 4.19 12.24 0.41
CA ALA A 32 3.76 11.56 1.63
C ALA A 32 4.74 10.45 2.00
N TYR A 33 4.89 10.20 3.31
CA TYR A 33 5.81 9.18 3.79
C TYR A 33 5.45 7.78 3.27
N TYR A 34 4.20 7.57 2.94
CA TYR A 34 3.69 6.28 2.47
C TYR A 34 3.56 6.19 0.95
N ALA A 35 3.95 7.23 0.22
CA ALA A 35 3.72 7.28 -1.23
C ALA A 35 4.44 6.13 -1.96
N GLN A 36 5.70 5.88 -1.64
CA GLN A 36 6.45 4.80 -2.25
C GLN A 36 5.92 3.43 -1.82
N ALA A 37 5.50 3.30 -0.57
CA ALA A 37 4.92 2.04 -0.09
C ALA A 37 3.63 1.72 -0.82
N VAL A 38 2.77 2.73 -1.06
CA VAL A 38 1.53 2.55 -1.82
C VAL A 38 1.84 2.15 -3.26
N ALA A 39 2.77 2.82 -3.91
CA ALA A 39 3.16 2.50 -5.28
C ALA A 39 3.71 1.07 -5.37
N TRP A 40 4.56 0.69 -4.43
CA TRP A 40 5.09 -0.67 -4.35
C TRP A 40 3.96 -1.70 -4.17
N ALA A 41 3.01 -1.41 -3.29
CA ALA A 41 1.92 -2.33 -3.01
C ALA A 41 1.02 -2.54 -4.23
N VAL A 42 0.74 -1.48 -4.98
CA VAL A 42 -0.05 -1.57 -6.21
C VAL A 42 0.73 -2.35 -7.27
N GLU A 43 2.01 -2.07 -7.44
CA GLU A 43 2.86 -2.71 -8.44
C GLU A 43 2.97 -4.22 -8.19
N ASN A 44 2.97 -4.63 -6.93
CA ASN A 44 3.09 -6.05 -6.55
C ASN A 44 1.73 -6.73 -6.34
N GLY A 45 0.63 -6.06 -6.68
CA GLY A 45 -0.71 -6.64 -6.58
C GLY A 45 -1.22 -6.82 -5.16
N ILE A 46 -0.60 -6.16 -4.18
CA ILE A 46 -1.02 -6.26 -2.78
C ILE A 46 -2.32 -5.50 -2.56
N THR A 47 -2.48 -4.37 -3.22
CA THR A 47 -3.69 -3.58 -3.15
C THR A 47 -3.93 -2.89 -4.49
N ALA A 48 -5.20 -2.62 -4.80
CA ALA A 48 -5.59 -1.85 -5.97
C ALA A 48 -6.27 -0.54 -5.58
N GLY A 49 -6.32 -0.22 -4.30
CA GLY A 49 -7.06 0.93 -3.79
C GLY A 49 -8.51 0.58 -3.52
N VAL A 50 -9.32 1.60 -3.25
CA VAL A 50 -10.73 1.43 -2.89
C VAL A 50 -11.68 1.84 -4.00
N GLY A 51 -11.16 2.23 -5.17
CA GLY A 51 -11.93 2.67 -6.31
C GLY A 51 -11.90 4.18 -6.47
N ASN A 52 -12.40 4.66 -7.61
CA ASN A 52 -12.48 6.10 -7.93
C ASN A 52 -11.12 6.82 -7.89
N GLY A 53 -10.03 6.11 -8.14
CA GLY A 53 -8.69 6.68 -8.09
C GLY A 53 -8.22 7.05 -6.69
N ARG A 54 -8.76 6.41 -5.66
CA ARG A 54 -8.44 6.68 -4.27
C ARG A 54 -7.87 5.44 -3.59
N PHE A 55 -6.88 5.66 -2.73
CA PHE A 55 -6.30 4.60 -1.90
C PHE A 55 -6.94 4.56 -0.52
N ASP A 56 -7.42 5.69 -0.03
CA ASP A 56 -8.03 5.85 1.29
C ASP A 56 -7.02 5.58 2.42
N PRO A 57 -5.90 6.33 2.46
CA PRO A 57 -4.79 6.00 3.36
C PRO A 57 -5.14 6.17 4.84
N ASN A 58 -6.10 7.03 5.17
CA ASN A 58 -6.45 7.33 6.56
C ASN A 58 -7.53 6.42 7.13
N SER A 59 -8.11 5.52 6.32
CA SER A 59 -9.11 4.58 6.81
C SER A 59 -8.47 3.50 7.68
N THR A 60 -9.21 3.09 8.70
CA THR A 60 -8.77 1.99 9.57
C THR A 60 -8.65 0.70 8.75
N CYS A 61 -7.53 0.01 8.93
CA CYS A 61 -7.31 -1.28 8.30
C CYS A 61 -7.92 -2.36 9.20
N THR A 62 -8.93 -3.05 8.70
CA THR A 62 -9.58 -4.13 9.45
C THR A 62 -8.67 -5.37 9.51
N ARG A 63 -9.00 -6.30 10.43
CA ARG A 63 -8.26 -7.57 10.50
C ARG A 63 -8.29 -8.33 9.18
N ALA A 64 -9.43 -8.33 8.49
CA ALA A 64 -9.55 -8.99 7.21
C ALA A 64 -8.64 -8.34 6.16
N GLN A 65 -8.57 -7.02 6.15
CA GLN A 65 -7.68 -6.28 5.25
C GLN A 65 -6.22 -6.55 5.57
N ILE A 66 -5.85 -6.57 6.85
CA ILE A 66 -4.48 -6.88 7.26
C ILE A 66 -4.09 -8.27 6.78
N ALA A 67 -4.96 -9.26 7.00
CA ALA A 67 -4.70 -10.64 6.57
C ALA A 67 -4.55 -10.71 5.04
N THR A 68 -5.38 -9.99 4.30
CA THR A 68 -5.30 -9.95 2.84
C THR A 68 -3.99 -9.34 2.37
N PHE A 69 -3.57 -8.23 2.97
CA PHE A 69 -2.32 -7.58 2.60
C PHE A 69 -1.12 -8.48 2.89
N LEU A 70 -1.10 -9.12 4.06
CA LEU A 70 -0.03 -10.03 4.43
C LEU A 70 0.05 -11.22 3.48
N HIS A 71 -1.09 -11.80 3.16
CA HIS A 71 -1.16 -12.94 2.24
C HIS A 71 -0.65 -12.56 0.85
N ARG A 72 -1.09 -11.43 0.34
CA ARG A 72 -0.68 -10.96 -0.99
C ARG A 72 0.80 -10.57 -1.03
N SER A 73 1.32 -9.97 0.04
CA SER A 73 2.74 -9.63 0.11
C SER A 73 3.60 -10.89 0.15
N TYR A 74 3.14 -11.93 0.82
CA TYR A 74 3.82 -13.22 0.84
C TYR A 74 3.87 -13.84 -0.55
N LEU A 75 2.76 -13.77 -1.29
CA LEU A 75 2.71 -14.33 -2.65
C LEU A 75 3.57 -13.55 -3.64
N SER A 76 3.84 -12.29 -3.39
CA SER A 76 4.62 -11.45 -4.31
C SER A 76 6.13 -11.60 -4.17
N LYS A 77 6.58 -12.41 -3.23
CA LYS A 77 8.02 -12.64 -3.04
C LYS A 77 8.69 -13.28 -4.24
#